data_cec2fc80dfb89eec22a6974d74095062
#
_entry.id   cec2fc80dfb89eec22a6974d74095062
#
_cell.length_a   1.000
_cell.length_b   1.000
_cell.length_c   1.000
_cell.angle_alpha   90.00
_cell.angle_beta   90.00
_cell.angle_gamma   90.00
#
_symmetry.space_group_name_H-M   'P 1'
#
loop_
_entity.id
_entity.type
_entity.pdbx_description
1 polymer ?
#
loop_
_entity_poly.entity_id
_entity_poly.type
_entity_poly.pdbx_seq_one_letter_code
_entity_poly.pdbx_strand_id
1 'polypeptide(L)'
;MEENLEIEFKILITKNIYEQIISDYKITSSYQQTNYYLMHPILSELKDTLRIRQKNNQYELTLKQPQIKGNLETNLIIDKKTKDKIIKHELITNEIFDLLKPYQLDSTMFITDHFLTTTRNEINTEYGLICIDYNQYNGLEDYELEYEITNYTLGKQYFLDFIKKYNLTYNTNCSSKITRLIKSLNNNK
;
A
#
# COMPACT_ATOMS: atom_id res chain seq x y z
N MET A 1 -13.52 -11.76 6.24
CA MET A 1 -12.45 -11.75 5.23
C MET A 1 -13.05 -11.30 3.91
N GLU A 2 -12.37 -10.42 3.20
CA GLU A 2 -12.78 -9.89 1.89
C GLU A 2 -11.60 -10.05 0.91
N GLU A 3 -11.88 -10.47 -0.31
CA GLU A 3 -10.89 -10.58 -1.36
C GLU A 3 -11.22 -9.62 -2.50
N ASN A 4 -10.20 -8.96 -3.02
CA ASN A 4 -10.35 -8.05 -4.12
C ASN A 4 -9.10 -8.10 -5.05
N LEU A 5 -9.32 -7.98 -6.38
CA LEU A 5 -8.25 -7.85 -7.35
C LEU A 5 -7.99 -6.36 -7.59
N GLU A 6 -6.89 -5.87 -7.03
CA GLU A 6 -6.47 -4.49 -7.21
C GLU A 6 -5.60 -4.35 -8.47
N ILE A 7 -6.01 -3.47 -9.37
CA ILE A 7 -5.20 -3.07 -10.53
C ILE A 7 -4.93 -1.58 -10.43
N GLU A 8 -3.66 -1.22 -10.39
CA GLU A 8 -3.24 0.16 -10.20
C GLU A 8 -2.13 0.58 -11.15
N PHE A 9 -2.10 1.88 -11.49
CA PHE A 9 -0.96 2.57 -12.06
C PHE A 9 -0.38 3.49 -11.00
N LYS A 10 0.95 3.52 -10.84
CA LYS A 10 1.59 4.40 -9.85
C LYS A 10 2.94 4.93 -10.28
N ILE A 11 3.19 6.18 -9.92
CA ILE A 11 4.43 6.89 -10.15
C ILE A 11 4.83 7.70 -8.94
N LEU A 12 6.14 7.87 -8.73
CA LEU A 12 6.62 8.89 -7.80
C LEU A 12 6.50 10.26 -8.46
N ILE A 13 6.12 11.24 -7.66
CA ILE A 13 5.99 12.64 -8.06
C ILE A 13 6.82 13.55 -7.15
N THR A 14 7.07 14.76 -7.57
CA THR A 14 7.73 15.77 -6.71
C THR A 14 6.73 16.41 -5.76
N LYS A 15 7.22 17.02 -4.68
CA LYS A 15 6.41 17.80 -3.75
C LYS A 15 5.58 18.87 -4.47
N ASN A 16 6.19 19.58 -5.40
CA ASN A 16 5.51 20.64 -6.16
C ASN A 16 4.33 20.10 -6.95
N ILE A 17 4.49 18.94 -7.60
CA ILE A 17 3.39 18.31 -8.35
C ILE A 17 2.31 17.79 -7.41
N TYR A 18 2.67 17.22 -6.25
CA TYR A 18 1.73 16.83 -5.21
C TYR A 18 0.86 18.02 -4.76
N GLU A 19 1.48 19.16 -4.42
CA GLU A 19 0.79 20.38 -4.01
C GLU A 19 -0.09 20.95 -5.13
N GLN A 20 0.40 20.92 -6.38
CA GLN A 20 -0.35 21.37 -7.54
C GLN A 20 -1.60 20.53 -7.79
N ILE A 21 -1.51 19.18 -7.74
CA ILE A 21 -2.68 18.31 -7.93
C ILE A 21 -3.73 18.57 -6.85
N ILE A 22 -3.33 18.70 -5.58
CA ILE A 22 -4.26 19.01 -4.48
C ILE A 22 -4.95 20.36 -4.67
N SER A 23 -4.26 21.35 -5.26
CA SER A 23 -4.83 22.66 -5.57
C SER A 23 -5.79 22.62 -6.76
N ASP A 24 -5.49 21.81 -7.76
CA ASP A 24 -6.22 21.77 -9.03
C ASP A 24 -7.55 20.98 -8.95
N TYR A 25 -7.67 20.06 -7.97
CA TYR A 25 -8.81 19.15 -7.88
C TYR A 25 -9.53 19.21 -6.54
N LYS A 26 -10.84 18.97 -6.58
CA LYS A 26 -11.62 18.76 -5.37
C LYS A 26 -11.28 17.43 -4.74
N ILE A 27 -10.64 17.44 -3.58
CA ILE A 27 -10.37 16.26 -2.78
C ILE A 27 -11.66 15.71 -2.21
N THR A 28 -11.96 14.44 -2.47
CA THR A 28 -13.16 13.76 -2.00
C THR A 28 -13.00 13.18 -0.59
N SER A 29 -11.77 12.79 -0.24
CA SER A 29 -11.41 12.29 1.08
C SER A 29 -9.95 12.60 1.38
N SER A 30 -9.63 12.93 2.64
CA SER A 30 -8.26 13.14 3.11
C SER A 30 -8.10 12.54 4.49
N TYR A 31 -7.06 11.69 4.69
CA TYR A 31 -6.81 11.02 5.96
C TYR A 31 -5.36 10.55 6.07
N GLN A 32 -4.98 10.25 7.31
CA GLN A 32 -3.71 9.60 7.60
C GLN A 32 -3.92 8.12 7.91
N GLN A 33 -3.00 7.29 7.43
CA GLN A 33 -2.93 5.88 7.74
C GLN A 33 -1.50 5.44 8.01
N THR A 34 -1.33 4.42 8.86
CA THR A 34 -0.02 3.81 9.12
C THR A 34 -0.07 2.33 8.72
N ASN A 35 0.88 1.91 7.91
CA ASN A 35 1.07 0.50 7.54
C ASN A 35 2.24 -0.07 8.35
N TYR A 36 1.96 -1.02 9.22
CA TYR A 36 2.96 -1.84 9.91
C TYR A 36 3.21 -3.07 9.05
N TYR A 37 4.43 -3.22 8.56
CA TYR A 37 4.79 -4.35 7.68
C TYR A 37 5.27 -5.54 8.50
N LEU A 38 4.70 -6.71 8.21
CA LEU A 38 5.11 -7.99 8.77
C LEU A 38 6.04 -8.64 7.75
N MET A 39 7.36 -8.53 8.00
CA MET A 39 8.36 -8.93 7.01
C MET A 39 8.90 -10.33 7.31
N HIS A 40 9.04 -11.14 6.27
CA HIS A 40 9.67 -12.46 6.31
C HIS A 40 10.36 -12.76 4.96
N PRO A 41 11.54 -13.42 4.94
CA PRO A 41 12.25 -13.74 3.69
C PRO A 41 11.40 -14.48 2.67
N ILE A 42 10.61 -15.46 3.08
CA ILE A 42 9.71 -16.22 2.20
C ILE A 42 8.70 -15.29 1.50
N LEU A 43 8.08 -14.34 2.20
CA LEU A 43 7.16 -13.38 1.57
C LEU A 43 7.88 -12.50 0.55
N SER A 44 9.14 -12.13 0.83
CA SER A 44 9.96 -11.35 -0.11
C SER A 44 10.27 -12.14 -1.39
N GLU A 45 10.56 -13.43 -1.29
CA GLU A 45 10.80 -14.34 -2.43
C GLU A 45 9.53 -14.52 -3.27
N LEU A 46 8.37 -14.66 -2.63
CA LEU A 46 7.06 -14.75 -3.27
C LEU A 46 6.59 -13.40 -3.83
N LYS A 47 7.23 -12.30 -3.44
CA LYS A 47 6.80 -10.91 -3.66
C LYS A 47 5.45 -10.59 -2.98
N ASP A 48 5.09 -11.37 -2.00
CA ASP A 48 3.91 -11.14 -1.18
C ASP A 48 4.17 -10.01 -0.18
N THR A 49 3.13 -9.28 0.18
CA THR A 49 3.18 -8.26 1.23
C THR A 49 2.14 -8.56 2.30
N LEU A 50 2.58 -8.65 3.54
CA LEU A 50 1.70 -8.75 4.70
C LEU A 50 1.84 -7.47 5.52
N ARG A 51 0.70 -6.83 5.84
CA ARG A 51 0.68 -5.57 6.60
C ARG A 51 -0.51 -5.48 7.53
N ILE A 52 -0.36 -4.74 8.61
CA ILE A 52 -1.49 -4.20 9.38
C ILE A 52 -1.61 -2.73 9.04
N ARG A 53 -2.75 -2.31 8.48
CA ARG A 53 -3.08 -0.91 8.24
C ARG A 53 -3.91 -0.37 9.40
N GLN A 54 -3.45 0.72 9.97
CA GLN A 54 -4.23 1.51 10.93
C GLN A 54 -4.78 2.75 10.24
N LYS A 55 -6.10 2.93 10.28
CA LYS A 55 -6.81 4.11 9.78
C LYS A 55 -7.99 4.41 10.71
N ASN A 56 -8.10 5.64 11.24
CA ASN A 56 -9.22 6.05 12.09
C ASN A 56 -9.54 5.09 13.25
N ASN A 57 -8.53 4.60 13.96
CA ASN A 57 -8.64 3.59 15.03
C ASN A 57 -9.18 2.21 14.60
N GLN A 58 -9.30 1.96 13.31
CA GLN A 58 -9.57 0.64 12.76
C GLN A 58 -8.25 0.00 12.32
N TYR A 59 -8.18 -1.32 12.41
CA TYR A 59 -7.02 -2.11 12.01
C TYR A 59 -7.45 -3.16 10.99
N GLU A 60 -6.68 -3.26 9.91
CA GLU A 60 -6.90 -4.22 8.84
C GLU A 60 -5.61 -4.98 8.57
N LEU A 61 -5.67 -6.30 8.69
CA LEU A 61 -4.60 -7.19 8.27
C LEU A 61 -4.82 -7.54 6.80
N THR A 62 -3.83 -7.25 5.96
CA THR A 62 -3.90 -7.46 4.50
C THR A 62 -2.76 -8.35 4.06
N LEU A 63 -3.08 -9.43 3.34
CA LEU A 63 -2.14 -10.19 2.51
C LEU A 63 -2.34 -9.78 1.06
N LYS A 64 -1.28 -9.25 0.42
CA LYS A 64 -1.27 -8.82 -0.98
C LYS A 64 -0.35 -9.72 -1.77
N GLN A 65 -0.89 -10.41 -2.76
CA GLN A 65 -0.22 -11.43 -3.56
C GLN A 65 -0.22 -11.06 -5.05
N PRO A 66 0.94 -10.98 -5.71
CA PRO A 66 1.02 -10.65 -7.12
C PRO A 66 0.23 -11.62 -7.99
N GLN A 67 -0.46 -11.07 -8.99
CA GLN A 67 -1.17 -11.80 -10.01
C GLN A 67 -0.63 -11.44 -11.41
N ILE A 68 -1.04 -12.13 -12.45
CA ILE A 68 -0.68 -11.80 -13.84
C ILE A 68 -1.04 -10.34 -14.18
N LYS A 69 -2.18 -9.88 -13.64
CA LYS A 69 -2.60 -8.47 -13.73
C LYS A 69 -3.01 -8.00 -12.34
N GLY A 70 -2.24 -7.05 -11.78
CA GLY A 70 -2.53 -6.49 -10.46
C GLY A 70 -2.11 -7.38 -9.29
N ASN A 71 -2.79 -7.26 -8.17
CA ASN A 71 -2.55 -8.01 -6.96
C ASN A 71 -3.87 -8.50 -6.37
N LEU A 72 -3.90 -9.74 -5.88
CA LEU A 72 -4.99 -10.21 -5.03
C LEU A 72 -4.73 -9.68 -3.61
N GLU A 73 -5.65 -8.90 -3.08
CA GLU A 73 -5.65 -8.47 -1.70
C GLU A 73 -6.69 -9.26 -0.90
N THR A 74 -6.23 -9.93 0.14
CA THR A 74 -7.08 -10.57 1.14
C THR A 74 -7.05 -9.72 2.40
N ASN A 75 -8.20 -9.19 2.80
CA ASN A 75 -8.36 -8.22 3.88
C ASN A 75 -9.16 -8.81 5.03
N LEU A 76 -8.69 -8.59 6.26
CA LEU A 76 -9.34 -9.00 7.49
C LEU A 76 -9.33 -7.84 8.50
N ILE A 77 -10.49 -7.38 8.91
CA ILE A 77 -10.61 -6.41 10.00
C ILE A 77 -10.25 -7.11 11.31
N ILE A 78 -9.33 -6.52 12.07
CA ILE A 78 -8.89 -7.02 13.38
C ILE A 78 -9.08 -5.94 14.43
N ASP A 79 -9.18 -6.34 15.68
CA ASP A 79 -9.21 -5.40 16.79
C ASP A 79 -7.78 -4.98 17.22
N LYS A 80 -7.72 -3.93 18.04
CA LYS A 80 -6.45 -3.43 18.59
C LYS A 80 -5.68 -4.50 19.36
N LYS A 81 -6.39 -5.35 20.13
CA LYS A 81 -5.77 -6.40 20.93
C LYS A 81 -5.06 -7.44 20.04
N THR A 82 -5.72 -7.84 18.96
CA THR A 82 -5.13 -8.75 17.96
C THR A 82 -3.91 -8.13 17.29
N LYS A 83 -3.99 -6.86 16.86
CA LYS A 83 -2.85 -6.12 16.32
C LYS A 83 -1.69 -6.08 17.32
N ASP A 84 -1.95 -5.73 18.58
CA ASP A 84 -0.90 -5.63 19.60
C ASP A 84 -0.23 -6.99 19.90
N LYS A 85 -0.98 -8.08 19.85
CA LYS A 85 -0.46 -9.45 19.97
C LYS A 85 0.46 -9.82 18.80
N ILE A 86 0.05 -9.53 17.56
CA ILE A 86 0.87 -9.80 16.37
C ILE A 86 2.20 -9.04 16.47
N ILE A 87 2.17 -7.75 16.81
CA ILE A 87 3.38 -6.92 16.97
C ILE A 87 4.29 -7.43 18.09
N LYS A 88 3.74 -8.07 19.12
CA LYS A 88 4.51 -8.69 20.22
C LYS A 88 4.94 -10.13 19.93
N HIS A 89 4.76 -10.63 18.72
CA HIS A 89 5.08 -12.01 18.32
C HIS A 89 4.31 -13.06 19.14
N GLU A 90 3.10 -12.76 19.58
CA GLU A 90 2.21 -13.74 20.20
C GLU A 90 1.50 -14.57 19.11
N LEU A 91 1.29 -15.86 19.40
CA LEU A 91 0.59 -16.73 18.45
C LEU A 91 -0.87 -16.32 18.28
N ILE A 92 -1.23 -16.03 17.04
CA ILE A 92 -2.60 -15.69 16.61
C ILE A 92 -2.97 -16.62 15.44
N THR A 93 -4.19 -17.11 15.49
CA THR A 93 -4.82 -17.86 14.39
C THR A 93 -5.95 -17.04 13.80
N ASN A 94 -5.94 -16.87 12.48
CA ASN A 94 -7.02 -16.28 11.70
C ASN A 94 -6.88 -16.71 10.24
N GLU A 95 -7.84 -16.36 9.42
CA GLU A 95 -7.94 -16.78 8.03
C GLU A 95 -6.73 -16.36 7.19
N ILE A 96 -6.11 -15.20 7.46
CA ILE A 96 -4.91 -14.76 6.72
C ILE A 96 -3.68 -15.59 7.10
N PHE A 97 -3.47 -15.88 8.39
CA PHE A 97 -2.38 -16.78 8.78
C PHE A 97 -2.63 -18.23 8.33
N ASP A 98 -3.90 -18.64 8.16
CA ASP A 98 -4.22 -19.95 7.58
C ASP A 98 -3.74 -20.05 6.11
N LEU A 99 -3.81 -18.95 5.32
CA LEU A 99 -3.25 -18.90 3.96
C LEU A 99 -1.72 -19.02 3.94
N LEU A 100 -1.05 -18.73 5.03
CA LEU A 100 0.42 -18.79 5.13
C LEU A 100 0.93 -20.15 5.67
N LYS A 101 0.06 -21.02 6.17
CA LYS A 101 0.41 -22.37 6.67
C LYS A 101 1.16 -23.25 5.65
N PRO A 102 0.83 -23.25 4.33
CA PRO A 102 1.59 -24.02 3.35
C PRO A 102 3.08 -23.65 3.30
N TYR A 103 3.43 -22.43 3.70
CA TYR A 103 4.80 -21.92 3.80
C TYR A 103 5.40 -22.12 5.19
N GLN A 104 4.69 -22.79 6.11
CA GLN A 104 5.06 -23.01 7.51
C GLN A 104 5.26 -21.69 8.29
N LEU A 105 4.50 -20.66 7.95
CA LEU A 105 4.53 -19.37 8.62
C LEU A 105 3.35 -19.20 9.56
N ASP A 106 3.63 -18.68 10.76
CA ASP A 106 2.63 -18.23 11.73
C ASP A 106 2.90 -16.80 12.20
N SER A 107 2.02 -16.24 13.01
CA SER A 107 2.08 -14.84 13.44
C SER A 107 3.30 -14.45 14.28
N THR A 108 4.08 -15.42 14.78
CA THR A 108 5.25 -15.17 15.65
C THR A 108 6.54 -14.95 14.86
N MET A 109 6.55 -15.23 13.55
CA MET A 109 7.77 -15.36 12.75
C MET A 109 8.17 -14.08 11.99
N PHE A 110 7.42 -12.99 12.13
CA PHE A 110 7.61 -11.79 11.31
C PHE A 110 8.42 -10.71 12.04
N ILE A 111 9.25 -9.97 11.30
CA ILE A 111 9.81 -8.70 11.75
C ILE A 111 8.70 -7.65 11.66
N THR A 112 8.42 -6.95 12.76
CA THR A 112 7.23 -6.09 12.93
C THR A 112 7.53 -4.63 13.33
N ASP A 113 8.81 -4.25 13.43
CA ASP A 113 9.28 -2.94 13.91
C ASP A 113 9.34 -1.85 12.82
N HIS A 114 8.94 -2.17 11.59
CA HIS A 114 8.97 -1.26 10.46
C HIS A 114 7.58 -0.81 10.02
N PHE A 115 7.40 0.49 9.94
CA PHE A 115 6.14 1.09 9.52
C PHE A 115 6.36 2.29 8.58
N LEU A 116 5.33 2.61 7.84
CA LEU A 116 5.25 3.77 6.96
C LEU A 116 3.92 4.46 7.19
N THR A 117 3.97 5.80 7.38
CA THR A 117 2.79 6.63 7.51
C THR A 117 2.52 7.36 6.20
N THR A 118 1.27 7.33 5.75
CA THR A 118 0.82 8.00 4.53
C THR A 118 -0.29 9.00 4.88
N THR A 119 -0.14 10.24 4.43
CA THR A 119 -1.26 11.17 4.29
C THR A 119 -1.80 11.01 2.88
N ARG A 120 -3.02 10.47 2.75
CA ARG A 120 -3.68 10.17 1.46
C ARG A 120 -4.77 11.18 1.19
N ASN A 121 -4.74 11.75 -0.02
CA ASN A 121 -5.83 12.53 -0.58
C ASN A 121 -6.43 11.77 -1.75
N GLU A 122 -7.75 11.67 -1.81
CA GLU A 122 -8.46 10.87 -2.79
C GLU A 122 -9.30 11.74 -3.72
N ILE A 123 -9.35 11.37 -5.01
CA ILE A 123 -10.21 11.95 -6.02
C ILE A 123 -10.97 10.81 -6.70
N ASN A 124 -12.29 10.78 -6.53
CA ASN A 124 -13.14 9.83 -7.26
C ASN A 124 -13.22 10.22 -8.74
N THR A 125 -13.09 9.24 -9.60
CA THR A 125 -13.22 9.40 -11.05
C THR A 125 -14.21 8.38 -11.62
N GLU A 126 -14.58 8.52 -12.89
CA GLU A 126 -15.49 7.57 -13.55
C GLU A 126 -14.90 6.15 -13.66
N TYR A 127 -13.57 6.01 -13.75
CA TYR A 127 -12.91 4.71 -14.01
C TYR A 127 -12.06 4.22 -12.86
N GLY A 128 -12.16 4.84 -11.68
CA GLY A 128 -11.40 4.42 -10.52
C GLY A 128 -11.14 5.55 -9.51
N LEU A 129 -10.16 5.32 -8.64
CA LEU A 129 -9.78 6.19 -7.54
C LEU A 129 -8.34 6.69 -7.70
N ILE A 130 -8.16 8.00 -7.83
CA ILE A 130 -6.83 8.61 -7.74
C ILE A 130 -6.48 8.81 -6.28
N CYS A 131 -5.32 8.30 -5.87
CA CYS A 131 -4.73 8.48 -4.55
C CYS A 131 -3.46 9.32 -4.68
N ILE A 132 -3.40 10.44 -3.97
CA ILE A 132 -2.25 11.32 -3.92
C ILE A 132 -1.67 11.21 -2.51
N ASP A 133 -0.51 10.56 -2.40
CA ASP A 133 0.10 10.14 -1.15
C ASP A 133 1.34 10.96 -0.80
N TYR A 134 1.41 11.43 0.43
CA TYR A 134 2.61 11.87 1.11
C TYR A 134 3.04 10.79 2.10
N ASN A 135 4.17 10.16 1.86
CA ASN A 135 4.68 9.03 2.62
C ASN A 135 5.86 9.45 3.49
N GLN A 136 5.89 8.96 4.73
CA GLN A 136 6.96 9.19 5.71
C GLN A 136 7.43 7.86 6.31
N TYR A 137 8.73 7.60 6.28
CA TYR A 137 9.35 6.38 6.81
C TYR A 137 10.84 6.56 7.06
N ASN A 138 11.36 6.07 8.17
CA ASN A 138 12.80 6.08 8.53
C ASN A 138 13.49 7.44 8.36
N GLY A 139 12.80 8.56 8.67
CA GLY A 139 13.32 9.91 8.49
C GLY A 139 13.36 10.40 7.04
N LEU A 140 12.84 9.60 6.09
CA LEU A 140 12.67 9.97 4.70
C LEU A 140 11.21 10.29 4.39
N GLU A 141 11.00 11.00 3.28
CA GLU A 141 9.69 11.29 2.74
C GLU A 141 9.69 11.11 1.21
N ASP A 142 8.55 10.74 0.66
CA ASP A 142 8.29 10.74 -0.77
C ASP A 142 6.82 11.03 -1.08
N TYR A 143 6.55 11.31 -2.36
CA TYR A 143 5.22 11.62 -2.87
C TYR A 143 4.90 10.67 -4.01
N GLU A 144 3.68 10.13 -4.00
CA GLU A 144 3.26 9.10 -4.94
C GLU A 144 1.85 9.41 -5.46
N LEU A 145 1.66 9.21 -6.74
CA LEU A 145 0.37 9.21 -7.39
C LEU A 145 0.03 7.77 -7.76
N GLU A 146 -1.07 7.26 -7.21
CA GLU A 146 -1.65 5.96 -7.54
C GLU A 146 -3.01 6.17 -8.22
N TYR A 147 -3.33 5.31 -9.15
CA TYR A 147 -4.67 5.24 -9.73
C TYR A 147 -5.17 3.81 -9.71
N GLU A 148 -6.04 3.51 -8.77
CA GLU A 148 -6.75 2.24 -8.63
C GLU A 148 -7.89 2.21 -9.62
N ILE A 149 -7.91 1.25 -10.55
CA ILE A 149 -8.83 1.26 -11.69
C ILE A 149 -9.87 0.15 -11.62
N THR A 150 -11.07 0.46 -12.09
CA THR A 150 -12.17 -0.50 -12.26
C THR A 150 -12.29 -1.02 -13.69
N ASN A 151 -11.75 -0.29 -14.67
CA ASN A 151 -11.70 -0.66 -16.07
C ASN A 151 -10.29 -0.44 -16.62
N TYR A 152 -9.64 -1.50 -17.07
CA TYR A 152 -8.22 -1.42 -17.48
C TYR A 152 -7.99 -0.47 -18.65
N THR A 153 -8.77 -0.58 -19.72
CA THR A 153 -8.54 0.18 -20.96
C THR A 153 -8.85 1.67 -20.77
N LEU A 154 -10.03 1.97 -20.25
CA LEU A 154 -10.48 3.36 -20.04
C LEU A 154 -9.70 4.01 -18.89
N GLY A 155 -9.45 3.28 -17.80
CA GLY A 155 -8.66 3.75 -16.68
C GLY A 155 -7.22 4.05 -17.06
N LYS A 156 -6.58 3.19 -17.88
CA LYS A 156 -5.23 3.46 -18.38
C LYS A 156 -5.18 4.74 -19.22
N GLN A 157 -6.12 4.93 -20.13
CA GLN A 157 -6.18 6.14 -20.94
C GLN A 157 -6.39 7.38 -20.07
N TYR A 158 -7.33 7.30 -19.12
CA TYR A 158 -7.59 8.40 -18.18
C TYR A 158 -6.33 8.76 -17.37
N PHE A 159 -5.62 7.76 -16.85
CA PHE A 159 -4.37 7.97 -16.12
C PHE A 159 -3.31 8.69 -16.96
N LEU A 160 -3.11 8.24 -18.20
CA LEU A 160 -2.13 8.87 -19.09
C LEU A 160 -2.48 10.33 -19.42
N ASP A 161 -3.76 10.61 -19.65
CA ASP A 161 -4.25 11.98 -19.90
C ASP A 161 -4.14 12.85 -18.63
N PHE A 162 -4.39 12.26 -17.45
CA PHE A 162 -4.25 12.95 -16.18
C PHE A 162 -2.81 13.38 -15.92
N ILE A 163 -1.85 12.45 -15.99
CA ILE A 163 -0.45 12.75 -15.69
C ILE A 163 0.21 13.68 -16.71
N LYS A 164 -0.25 13.66 -17.99
CA LYS A 164 0.22 14.55 -19.04
C LYS A 164 0.02 16.03 -18.72
N LYS A 165 -1.03 16.38 -17.96
CA LYS A 165 -1.30 17.76 -17.51
C LYS A 165 -0.17 18.32 -16.63
N TYR A 166 0.58 17.43 -15.98
CA TYR A 166 1.71 17.74 -15.09
C TYR A 166 3.06 17.46 -15.73
N ASN A 167 3.10 17.25 -17.06
CA ASN A 167 4.30 16.90 -17.83
C ASN A 167 5.00 15.61 -17.30
N LEU A 168 4.21 14.69 -16.75
CA LEU A 168 4.68 13.39 -16.27
C LEU A 168 4.52 12.33 -17.36
N THR A 169 5.35 11.29 -17.29
CA THR A 169 5.31 10.13 -18.18
C THR A 169 5.19 8.85 -17.36
N TYR A 170 4.56 7.83 -17.93
CA TYR A 170 4.41 6.52 -17.34
C TYR A 170 4.99 5.44 -18.25
N ASN A 171 5.93 4.67 -17.77
CA ASN A 171 6.47 3.49 -18.43
C ASN A 171 6.08 2.21 -17.69
N THR A 172 6.26 2.22 -16.37
CA THR A 172 5.93 1.11 -15.47
C THR A 172 5.67 1.65 -14.07
N ASN A 173 5.02 0.87 -13.25
CA ASN A 173 4.81 1.21 -11.83
C ASN A 173 6.14 1.45 -11.12
N CYS A 174 6.19 2.47 -10.27
CA CYS A 174 7.31 2.69 -9.36
C CYS A 174 7.39 1.57 -8.32
N SER A 175 8.53 1.50 -7.60
CA SER A 175 8.71 0.55 -6.51
C SER A 175 7.63 0.70 -5.44
N SER A 176 7.15 -0.42 -4.90
CA SER A 176 6.14 -0.40 -3.83
C SER A 176 6.65 0.32 -2.57
N LYS A 177 5.73 0.81 -1.74
CA LYS A 177 6.04 1.48 -0.46
C LYS A 177 6.94 0.61 0.45
N ILE A 178 6.62 -0.69 0.57
CA ILE A 178 7.47 -1.62 1.34
C ILE A 178 8.87 -1.76 0.75
N THR A 179 9.00 -1.80 -0.58
CA THR A 179 10.31 -1.89 -1.24
C THR A 179 11.16 -0.64 -0.97
N ARG A 180 10.56 0.54 -0.97
CA ARG A 180 11.26 1.79 -0.64
C ARG A 180 11.66 1.84 0.83
N LEU A 181 10.76 1.41 1.74
CA LEU A 181 11.06 1.27 3.16
C LEU A 181 12.26 0.36 3.40
N ILE A 182 12.28 -0.86 2.82
CA ILE A 182 13.39 -1.81 2.96
C ILE A 182 14.70 -1.22 2.42
N LYS A 183 14.67 -0.56 1.24
CA LYS A 183 15.86 0.10 0.68
C LYS A 183 16.41 1.18 1.62
N SER A 184 15.56 1.93 2.31
CA SER A 184 15.99 2.96 3.25
C SER A 184 16.71 2.40 4.48
N LEU A 185 16.35 1.19 4.93
CA LEU A 185 17.03 0.50 6.03
C LEU A 185 18.47 0.09 5.68
N ASN A 186 18.71 -0.23 4.42
CA ASN A 186 20.04 -0.63 3.95
C ASN A 186 20.97 0.56 3.69
N ASN A 187 20.44 1.75 3.44
CA ASN A 187 21.23 2.96 3.20
C ASN A 187 21.68 3.66 4.51
N ASN A 188 21.15 3.27 5.65
CA ASN A 188 21.48 3.80 6.97
C ASN A 188 22.47 2.91 7.75
N LYS A 189 23.03 1.88 7.10
CA LYS A 189 24.14 1.04 7.59
C LYS A 189 25.44 1.45 6.91
#